data_7c8595b88e042a77a59ca7c313dcd93a
#
_entry.id   7c8595b88e042a77a59ca7c313dcd93a
#
_cell.length_a   1.000
_cell.length_b   1.000
_cell.length_c   1.000
_cell.angle_alpha   90.00
_cell.angle_beta   90.00
_cell.angle_gamma   90.00
#
_symmetry.space_group_name_H-M   'P 1'
#
loop_
_entity.id
_entity.type
_entity.pdbx_description
1 polymer ?
#
loop_
_entity_poly.entity_id
_entity_poly.type
_entity_poly.pdbx_seq_one_letter_code
_entity_poly.pdbx_strand_id
1 'polypeptide(L)'
;MHIPNAYKNEVTYGGNIKALVMVLYGQGVQSLDRIVELIYALTGNVVKLSEGTVSNWLEEMHRKSEQTKKKIEKHLLDAPQVSTDGTVVTENGHQSYIRNFSILDWVLYESMGSKGHKALSSIPFLQQYAGILVHDHETSLYSYGLDHAECNVHLLRYLVKNREDTRHIWSSKLHSLLVEMNEYRKRLIGRGEKSIPDGTLERLENRYDELLEYAK
;
A
#
# COMPACT_ATOMS: atom_id res chain seq x y z
N MET A 1 22.01 33.20 29.32
CA MET A 1 21.28 32.85 28.11
C MET A 1 21.22 31.32 28.02
N HIS A 2 20.04 30.73 28.01
CA HIS A 2 19.90 29.27 27.92
C HIS A 2 19.86 28.89 26.44
N ILE A 3 20.91 28.17 25.96
CA ILE A 3 20.94 27.65 24.59
C ILE A 3 20.19 26.31 24.58
N PRO A 4 19.11 26.18 23.80
CA PRO A 4 18.36 24.91 23.67
C PRO A 4 19.30 23.77 23.23
N ASN A 5 19.03 22.54 23.69
CA ASN A 5 19.88 21.39 23.38
C ASN A 5 20.01 21.12 21.86
N ALA A 6 19.05 21.52 21.08
CA ALA A 6 19.08 21.40 19.60
C ALA A 6 20.23 22.23 18.95
N TYR A 7 20.84 23.19 19.66
CA TYR A 7 21.86 24.09 19.13
C TYR A 7 23.22 23.94 19.86
N LYS A 8 23.45 22.81 20.53
CA LYS A 8 24.69 22.57 21.27
C LYS A 8 25.78 21.85 20.46
N ASN A 9 25.49 21.40 19.25
CA ASN A 9 26.44 20.73 18.36
C ASN A 9 27.21 21.77 17.51
N GLU A 10 28.44 21.44 17.08
CA GLU A 10 29.26 22.28 16.21
C GLU A 10 28.57 22.65 14.89
N VAL A 11 27.77 21.71 14.33
CA VAL A 11 26.95 21.95 13.14
C VAL A 11 25.51 21.65 13.50
N THR A 12 24.62 22.64 13.34
CA THR A 12 23.22 22.52 13.63
C THR A 12 22.40 22.98 12.45
N TYR A 13 21.54 22.09 11.96
CA TYR A 13 20.60 22.38 10.87
C TYR A 13 19.20 22.68 11.42
N GLY A 14 18.55 23.70 10.88
CA GLY A 14 17.21 24.09 11.28
C GLY A 14 16.15 23.05 10.94
N GLY A 15 15.04 23.04 11.69
CA GLY A 15 13.92 22.11 11.47
C GLY A 15 13.34 22.14 10.06
N ASN A 16 13.34 23.31 9.40
CA ASN A 16 12.82 23.46 8.05
C ASN A 16 13.61 22.66 7.00
N ILE A 17 14.95 22.58 7.14
CA ILE A 17 15.79 21.77 6.24
C ILE A 17 15.49 20.28 6.47
N LYS A 18 15.37 19.85 7.72
CA LYS A 18 14.97 18.48 8.03
C LYS A 18 13.60 18.14 7.43
N ALA A 19 12.62 19.03 7.59
CA ALA A 19 11.27 18.83 7.03
C ALA A 19 11.30 18.74 5.49
N LEU A 20 12.06 19.62 4.83
CA LEU A 20 12.23 19.57 3.37
C LEU A 20 12.84 18.24 2.91
N VAL A 21 13.89 17.78 3.59
CA VAL A 21 14.52 16.47 3.32
C VAL A 21 13.49 15.34 3.44
N MET A 22 12.66 15.35 4.50
CA MET A 22 11.61 14.33 4.68
C MET A 22 10.59 14.33 3.51
N VAL A 23 10.19 15.50 3.05
CA VAL A 23 9.27 15.63 1.91
C VAL A 23 9.94 15.16 0.61
N LEU A 24 11.18 15.54 0.36
CA LEU A 24 11.92 15.12 -0.84
C LEU A 24 12.14 13.61 -0.89
N TYR A 25 12.44 13.01 0.25
CA TYR A 25 12.62 11.56 0.35
C TYR A 25 11.28 10.81 0.25
N GLY A 26 10.29 11.20 1.06
CA GLY A 26 9.03 10.44 1.18
C GLY A 26 8.06 10.66 0.02
N GLN A 27 7.90 11.88 -0.46
CA GLN A 27 6.97 12.21 -1.56
C GLN A 27 7.67 12.38 -2.89
N GLY A 28 8.87 12.98 -2.90
CA GLY A 28 9.66 13.19 -4.10
C GLY A 28 10.39 11.94 -4.59
N VAL A 29 10.47 10.90 -3.77
CA VAL A 29 11.21 9.65 -4.06
C VAL A 29 12.62 9.94 -4.57
N GLN A 30 13.30 10.92 -3.95
CA GLN A 30 14.65 11.30 -4.32
C GLN A 30 15.67 10.43 -3.57
N SER A 31 16.75 10.05 -4.25
CA SER A 31 17.89 9.41 -3.62
C SER A 31 18.64 10.37 -2.69
N LEU A 32 19.42 9.84 -1.73
CA LEU A 32 20.11 10.66 -0.73
C LEU A 32 21.11 11.63 -1.36
N ASP A 33 21.85 11.18 -2.37
CA ASP A 33 22.78 12.00 -3.15
C ASP A 33 22.07 13.19 -3.83
N ARG A 34 20.95 12.93 -4.50
CA ARG A 34 20.16 13.99 -5.14
C ARG A 34 19.57 14.99 -4.14
N ILE A 35 19.14 14.52 -2.97
CA ILE A 35 18.67 15.40 -1.90
C ILE A 35 19.79 16.33 -1.44
N VAL A 36 20.99 15.79 -1.23
CA VAL A 36 22.18 16.56 -0.81
C VAL A 36 22.53 17.62 -1.86
N GLU A 37 22.59 17.23 -3.13
CA GLU A 37 22.88 18.15 -4.25
C GLU A 37 21.82 19.25 -4.37
N LEU A 38 20.53 18.87 -4.28
CA LEU A 38 19.43 19.84 -4.39
C LEU A 38 19.46 20.86 -3.25
N ILE A 39 19.66 20.42 -1.99
CA ILE A 39 19.77 21.34 -0.85
C ILE A 39 20.97 22.28 -1.00
N TYR A 40 22.10 21.76 -1.46
CA TYR A 40 23.29 22.58 -1.72
C TYR A 40 23.01 23.67 -2.77
N ALA A 41 22.40 23.30 -3.89
CA ALA A 41 22.02 24.23 -4.96
C ALA A 41 20.98 25.27 -4.50
N LEU A 42 19.90 24.83 -3.83
CA LEU A 42 18.82 25.72 -3.35
C LEU A 42 19.29 26.74 -2.32
N THR A 43 20.36 26.43 -1.56
CA THR A 43 20.92 27.34 -0.55
C THR A 43 22.06 28.22 -1.10
N GLY A 44 22.22 28.29 -2.42
CA GLY A 44 23.30 29.07 -3.02
C GLY A 44 24.69 28.52 -2.67
N ASN A 45 24.83 27.21 -2.59
CA ASN A 45 26.05 26.48 -2.25
C ASN A 45 26.56 26.70 -0.80
N VAL A 46 25.66 27.10 0.10
CA VAL A 46 26.01 27.37 1.51
C VAL A 46 25.83 26.15 2.40
N VAL A 47 24.71 25.44 2.28
CA VAL A 47 24.40 24.30 3.16
C VAL A 47 24.86 22.99 2.53
N LYS A 48 25.97 22.46 3.06
CA LYS A 48 26.54 21.19 2.61
C LYS A 48 26.16 20.05 3.56
N LEU A 49 25.16 19.26 3.17
CA LEU A 49 24.79 18.04 3.88
C LEU A 49 25.67 16.87 3.41
N SER A 50 25.83 15.85 4.26
CA SER A 50 26.29 14.52 3.83
C SER A 50 25.09 13.56 3.73
N GLU A 51 25.20 12.52 2.91
CA GLU A 51 24.19 11.45 2.86
C GLU A 51 23.99 10.78 4.22
N GLY A 52 25.09 10.61 5.00
CA GLY A 52 25.00 10.10 6.37
C GLY A 52 24.17 10.99 7.30
N THR A 53 24.23 12.32 7.11
CA THR A 53 23.38 13.25 7.88
C THR A 53 21.90 13.04 7.52
N VAL A 54 21.59 12.90 6.23
CA VAL A 54 20.23 12.64 5.75
C VAL A 54 19.73 11.30 6.27
N SER A 55 20.53 10.24 6.17
CA SER A 55 20.20 8.90 6.69
C SER A 55 19.90 8.93 8.19
N ASN A 56 20.70 9.61 9.00
CA ASN A 56 20.47 9.74 10.44
C ASN A 56 19.15 10.47 10.75
N TRP A 57 18.77 11.45 9.95
CA TRP A 57 17.48 12.13 10.12
C TRP A 57 16.29 11.24 9.74
N LEU A 58 16.42 10.42 8.70
CA LEU A 58 15.39 9.44 8.35
C LEU A 58 15.21 8.41 9.47
N GLU A 59 16.30 7.94 10.05
CA GLU A 59 16.24 7.03 11.20
C GLU A 59 15.63 7.71 12.45
N GLU A 60 15.97 8.97 12.71
CA GLU A 60 15.34 9.77 13.77
C GLU A 60 13.81 9.89 13.53
N MET A 61 13.40 10.15 12.30
CA MET A 61 12.00 10.25 11.92
C MET A 61 11.28 8.91 12.07
N HIS A 62 11.89 7.81 11.63
CA HIS A 62 11.37 6.47 11.83
C HIS A 62 11.08 6.20 13.31
N ARG A 63 12.03 6.45 14.20
CA ARG A 63 11.82 6.28 15.66
C ARG A 63 10.68 7.15 16.21
N LYS A 64 10.57 8.39 15.72
CA LYS A 64 9.48 9.30 16.13
C LYS A 64 8.11 8.92 15.58
N SER A 65 8.06 8.17 14.50
CA SER A 65 6.80 7.75 13.85
C SER A 65 6.14 6.52 14.49
N GLU A 66 6.77 5.86 15.46
CA GLU A 66 6.25 4.66 16.11
C GLU A 66 4.83 4.82 16.67
N GLN A 67 4.51 5.95 17.29
CA GLN A 67 3.15 6.19 17.79
C GLN A 67 2.14 6.37 16.65
N THR A 68 2.57 6.96 15.54
CA THR A 68 1.75 7.09 14.34
C THR A 68 1.52 5.74 13.70
N LYS A 69 2.55 4.88 13.63
CA LYS A 69 2.43 3.50 13.16
C LYS A 69 1.40 2.73 13.96
N LYS A 70 1.47 2.77 15.29
CA LYS A 70 0.48 2.11 16.18
C LYS A 70 -0.95 2.63 15.97
N LYS A 71 -1.10 3.93 15.68
CA LYS A 71 -2.41 4.51 15.36
C LYS A 71 -2.93 3.98 14.01
N ILE A 72 -2.08 3.87 13.01
CA ILE A 72 -2.43 3.27 11.72
C ILE A 72 -2.86 1.81 11.91
N GLU A 73 -2.04 1.02 12.60
CA GLU A 73 -2.35 -0.39 12.91
C GLU A 73 -3.71 -0.54 13.58
N LYS A 74 -4.03 0.33 14.55
CA LYS A 74 -5.34 0.30 15.21
C LYS A 74 -6.49 0.53 14.23
N HIS A 75 -6.38 1.53 13.33
CA HIS A 75 -7.42 1.78 12.33
C HIS A 75 -7.58 0.63 11.35
N LEU A 76 -6.48 -0.05 11.01
CA LEU A 76 -6.53 -1.25 10.16
C LEU A 76 -7.16 -2.43 10.89
N LEU A 77 -6.84 -2.64 12.20
CA LEU A 77 -7.44 -3.71 13.00
C LEU A 77 -8.95 -3.55 13.19
N ASP A 78 -9.42 -2.31 13.32
CA ASP A 78 -10.84 -1.98 13.49
C ASP A 78 -11.61 -2.01 12.14
N ALA A 79 -10.91 -2.13 11.01
CA ALA A 79 -11.54 -2.10 9.68
C ALA A 79 -12.14 -3.47 9.31
N PRO A 80 -13.37 -3.50 8.75
CA PRO A 80 -14.00 -4.76 8.32
C PRO A 80 -13.29 -5.41 7.13
N GLN A 81 -12.56 -4.60 6.34
CA GLN A 81 -11.84 -5.05 5.15
C GLN A 81 -10.53 -4.30 5.01
N VAL A 82 -9.44 -5.01 4.72
CA VAL A 82 -8.10 -4.44 4.45
C VAL A 82 -7.59 -5.02 3.14
N SER A 83 -7.10 -4.14 2.26
CA SER A 83 -6.42 -4.56 1.03
C SER A 83 -4.92 -4.69 1.29
N THR A 84 -4.31 -5.72 0.71
CA THR A 84 -2.85 -5.95 0.80
C THR A 84 -2.28 -6.37 -0.55
N ASP A 85 -1.09 -5.86 -0.85
CA ASP A 85 -0.30 -6.24 -2.01
C ASP A 85 1.19 -6.19 -1.68
N GLY A 86 1.98 -7.06 -2.29
CA GLY A 86 3.41 -7.20 -2.05
C GLY A 86 4.23 -6.91 -3.31
N THR A 87 5.04 -5.87 -3.26
CA THR A 87 5.93 -5.45 -4.35
C THR A 87 7.36 -5.94 -4.10
N VAL A 88 8.00 -6.46 -5.15
CA VAL A 88 9.42 -6.83 -5.14
C VAL A 88 10.28 -5.57 -5.16
N VAL A 89 11.29 -5.54 -4.32
CA VAL A 89 12.34 -4.51 -4.32
C VAL A 89 13.72 -5.17 -4.29
N THR A 90 14.73 -4.45 -4.72
CA THR A 90 16.12 -4.91 -4.62
C THR A 90 16.83 -4.11 -3.55
N GLU A 91 17.41 -4.79 -2.58
CA GLU A 91 18.20 -4.21 -1.50
C GLU A 91 19.59 -4.84 -1.48
N ASN A 92 20.64 -4.04 -1.68
CA ASN A 92 22.03 -4.51 -1.72
C ASN A 92 22.27 -5.70 -2.67
N GLY A 93 21.59 -5.71 -3.83
CA GLY A 93 21.65 -6.79 -4.81
C GLY A 93 20.82 -8.04 -4.48
N HIS A 94 20.14 -8.07 -3.34
CA HIS A 94 19.25 -9.14 -2.92
C HIS A 94 17.79 -8.75 -3.10
N GLN A 95 16.96 -9.74 -3.43
CA GLN A 95 15.53 -9.56 -3.54
C GLN A 95 14.88 -9.44 -2.15
N SER A 96 14.14 -8.36 -1.94
CA SER A 96 13.31 -8.10 -0.77
C SER A 96 11.91 -7.71 -1.21
N TYR A 97 11.00 -7.49 -0.28
CA TYR A 97 9.60 -7.17 -0.55
C TYR A 97 9.12 -6.03 0.35
N ILE A 98 8.30 -5.17 -0.20
CA ILE A 98 7.51 -4.20 0.56
C ILE A 98 6.05 -4.61 0.41
N ARG A 99 5.37 -4.79 1.53
CA ARG A 99 3.93 -5.08 1.57
C ARG A 99 3.18 -3.90 2.14
N ASN A 100 2.08 -3.54 1.50
CA ASN A 100 1.13 -2.60 2.06
C ASN A 100 -0.05 -3.33 2.73
N PHE A 101 -0.65 -2.65 3.71
CA PHE A 101 -1.98 -2.95 4.24
C PHE A 101 -2.73 -1.63 4.24
N SER A 102 -3.87 -1.56 3.56
CA SER A 102 -4.53 -0.29 3.29
C SER A 102 -6.05 -0.36 3.40
N ILE A 103 -6.60 0.74 3.90
CA ILE A 103 -8.00 1.15 3.78
C ILE A 103 -8.03 2.55 3.15
N LEU A 104 -9.22 3.15 3.03
CA LEU A 104 -9.38 4.41 2.28
C LEU A 104 -8.39 5.51 2.70
N ASP A 105 -8.22 5.74 4.02
CA ASP A 105 -7.45 6.87 4.56
C ASP A 105 -6.16 6.45 5.27
N TRP A 106 -5.90 5.16 5.41
CA TRP A 106 -4.77 4.65 6.19
C TRP A 106 -4.01 3.57 5.43
N VAL A 107 -2.69 3.68 5.45
CA VAL A 107 -1.80 2.68 4.86
C VAL A 107 -0.63 2.39 5.79
N LEU A 108 -0.32 1.10 5.94
CA LEU A 108 0.86 0.58 6.62
C LEU A 108 1.76 -0.10 5.58
N TYR A 109 3.04 0.20 5.62
CA TYR A 109 4.05 -0.50 4.82
C TYR A 109 4.96 -1.32 5.73
N GLU A 110 5.18 -2.58 5.35
CA GLU A 110 6.11 -3.49 6.02
C GLU A 110 7.14 -4.02 5.03
N SER A 111 8.42 -4.01 5.42
CA SER A 111 9.49 -4.63 4.65
C SER A 111 9.68 -6.08 5.07
N MET A 112 9.91 -6.96 4.10
CA MET A 112 10.05 -8.39 4.32
C MET A 112 11.18 -8.96 3.47
N GLY A 113 11.96 -9.90 4.02
CA GLY A 113 12.98 -10.62 3.25
C GLY A 113 12.42 -11.69 2.31
N SER A 114 11.14 -12.05 2.45
CA SER A 114 10.46 -13.02 1.57
C SER A 114 8.94 -12.83 1.61
N LYS A 115 8.22 -13.42 0.65
CA LYS A 115 6.73 -13.46 0.64
C LYS A 115 6.15 -14.63 1.46
N GLY A 116 7.01 -15.55 1.93
CA GLY A 116 6.54 -16.77 2.58
C GLY A 116 5.93 -16.54 3.95
N HIS A 117 5.21 -17.57 4.43
CA HIS A 117 4.50 -17.59 5.70
C HIS A 117 5.36 -17.13 6.89
N LYS A 118 6.65 -17.51 6.95
CA LYS A 118 7.57 -17.10 8.01
C LYS A 118 7.75 -15.57 8.10
N ALA A 119 7.80 -14.88 6.95
CA ALA A 119 7.91 -13.43 6.94
C ALA A 119 6.58 -12.76 7.32
N LEU A 120 5.46 -13.28 6.80
CA LEU A 120 4.13 -12.79 7.17
C LEU A 120 3.83 -12.98 8.67
N SER A 121 4.28 -14.09 9.27
CA SER A 121 4.09 -14.33 10.70
C SER A 121 4.85 -13.37 11.61
N SER A 122 5.83 -12.64 11.10
CA SER A 122 6.54 -11.60 11.85
C SER A 122 5.82 -10.24 11.87
N ILE A 123 4.70 -10.09 11.15
CA ILE A 123 3.92 -8.84 11.11
C ILE A 123 2.86 -8.86 12.21
N PRO A 124 3.00 -8.07 13.30
CA PRO A 124 2.11 -8.14 14.46
C PRO A 124 0.66 -7.81 14.11
N PHE A 125 0.43 -6.85 13.23
CA PHE A 125 -0.89 -6.49 12.73
C PHE A 125 -1.60 -7.69 12.11
N LEU A 126 -0.93 -8.41 11.21
CA LEU A 126 -1.53 -9.51 10.44
C LEU A 126 -1.94 -10.67 11.32
N GLN A 127 -1.21 -10.91 12.42
CA GLN A 127 -1.53 -11.95 13.42
C GLN A 127 -2.83 -11.68 14.19
N GLN A 128 -3.24 -10.43 14.29
CA GLN A 128 -4.38 -10.00 15.09
C GLN A 128 -5.59 -9.62 14.23
N TYR A 129 -5.40 -9.46 12.92
CA TYR A 129 -6.46 -9.03 12.03
C TYR A 129 -7.53 -10.11 11.85
N ALA A 130 -8.78 -9.74 12.12
CA ALA A 130 -9.94 -10.64 12.10
C ALA A 130 -11.03 -10.16 11.13
N GLY A 131 -10.68 -9.38 10.10
CA GLY A 131 -11.58 -8.95 9.05
C GLY A 131 -11.31 -9.66 7.72
N ILE A 132 -11.84 -9.09 6.63
CA ILE A 132 -11.66 -9.58 5.27
C ILE A 132 -10.34 -9.08 4.69
N LEU A 133 -9.46 -9.98 4.25
CA LEU A 133 -8.26 -9.62 3.49
C LEU A 133 -8.55 -9.64 1.99
N VAL A 134 -8.28 -8.51 1.32
CA VAL A 134 -8.35 -8.42 -0.15
C VAL A 134 -6.94 -8.50 -0.72
N HIS A 135 -6.66 -9.52 -1.53
CA HIS A 135 -5.32 -9.77 -2.08
C HIS A 135 -5.35 -10.42 -3.47
N ASP A 136 -4.19 -10.65 -4.05
CA ASP A 136 -3.96 -11.16 -5.41
C ASP A 136 -3.88 -12.70 -5.50
N HIS A 137 -4.62 -13.43 -4.68
CA HIS A 137 -4.56 -14.89 -4.59
C HIS A 137 -3.23 -15.43 -4.03
N GLU A 138 -2.48 -14.65 -3.25
CA GLU A 138 -1.27 -15.13 -2.59
C GLU A 138 -1.62 -16.17 -1.52
N THR A 139 -1.24 -17.43 -1.76
CA THR A 139 -1.67 -18.57 -0.93
C THR A 139 -1.27 -18.47 0.54
N SER A 140 -0.14 -17.83 0.83
CA SER A 140 0.33 -17.63 2.20
C SER A 140 -0.55 -16.71 3.05
N LEU A 141 -1.37 -15.87 2.41
CA LEU A 141 -2.28 -14.94 3.10
C LEU A 141 -3.56 -15.62 3.62
N TYR A 142 -3.95 -16.74 3.06
CA TYR A 142 -5.15 -17.48 3.51
C TYR A 142 -5.07 -18.03 4.93
N SER A 143 -3.89 -17.94 5.56
CA SER A 143 -3.71 -18.28 6.98
C SER A 143 -4.04 -17.14 7.94
N TYR A 144 -4.44 -15.96 7.45
CA TYR A 144 -4.66 -14.73 8.21
C TYR A 144 -6.02 -14.15 7.87
N GLY A 145 -6.58 -13.33 8.78
CA GLY A 145 -7.93 -12.81 8.60
C GLY A 145 -9.01 -13.85 8.87
N LEU A 146 -10.26 -13.44 8.83
CA LEU A 146 -11.43 -14.33 8.95
C LEU A 146 -11.95 -14.78 7.59
N ASP A 147 -11.84 -13.93 6.60
CA ASP A 147 -12.34 -14.17 5.25
C ASP A 147 -11.45 -13.50 4.20
N HIS A 148 -11.64 -13.87 2.93
CA HIS A 148 -10.80 -13.42 1.83
C HIS A 148 -11.61 -12.96 0.65
N ALA A 149 -11.12 -11.91 -0.02
CA ALA A 149 -11.65 -11.47 -1.30
C ALA A 149 -10.52 -11.28 -2.30
N GLU A 150 -10.76 -11.69 -3.54
CA GLU A 150 -9.81 -11.48 -4.63
C GLU A 150 -9.75 -10.01 -5.04
N CYS A 151 -8.57 -9.52 -5.32
CA CYS A 151 -8.38 -8.17 -5.84
C CYS A 151 -8.93 -8.08 -7.28
N ASN A 152 -9.98 -7.31 -7.47
CA ASN A 152 -10.62 -7.14 -8.78
C ASN A 152 -9.65 -6.63 -9.87
N VAL A 153 -8.65 -5.84 -9.51
CA VAL A 153 -7.63 -5.38 -10.48
C VAL A 153 -6.82 -6.55 -11.02
N HIS A 154 -6.45 -7.49 -10.17
CA HIS A 154 -5.73 -8.71 -10.57
C HIS A 154 -6.65 -9.65 -11.36
N LEU A 155 -7.88 -9.86 -10.92
CA LEU A 155 -8.87 -10.65 -11.67
C LEU A 155 -9.07 -10.11 -13.09
N LEU A 156 -9.26 -8.80 -13.24
CA LEU A 156 -9.42 -8.19 -14.56
C LEU A 156 -8.18 -8.41 -15.45
N ARG A 157 -6.97 -8.32 -14.90
CA ARG A 157 -5.73 -8.63 -15.64
C ARG A 157 -5.67 -10.09 -16.07
N TYR A 158 -6.04 -11.03 -15.19
CA TYR A 158 -6.09 -12.46 -15.52
C TYR A 158 -7.11 -12.76 -16.60
N LEU A 159 -8.28 -12.12 -16.57
CA LEU A 159 -9.32 -12.29 -17.61
C LEU A 159 -8.86 -11.73 -18.97
N VAL A 160 -8.15 -10.60 -18.98
CA VAL A 160 -7.54 -10.06 -20.21
C VAL A 160 -6.52 -11.03 -20.77
N LYS A 161 -5.58 -11.52 -19.93
CA LYS A 161 -4.58 -12.49 -20.36
C LYS A 161 -5.22 -13.79 -20.87
N ASN A 162 -6.20 -14.33 -20.15
CA ASN A 162 -6.90 -15.53 -20.58
C ASN A 162 -7.56 -15.34 -21.95
N ARG A 163 -8.21 -14.18 -22.20
CA ARG A 163 -8.78 -13.84 -23.50
C ARG A 163 -7.73 -13.82 -24.62
N GLU A 164 -6.54 -13.26 -24.34
CA GLU A 164 -5.44 -13.17 -25.31
C GLU A 164 -4.86 -14.55 -25.64
N ASP A 165 -4.68 -15.39 -24.62
CA ASP A 165 -4.07 -16.72 -24.75
C ASP A 165 -5.02 -17.75 -25.35
N THR A 166 -6.29 -17.74 -24.97
CA THR A 166 -7.25 -18.81 -25.29
C THR A 166 -8.36 -18.37 -26.26
N ARG A 167 -8.57 -17.07 -26.44
CA ARG A 167 -9.67 -16.45 -27.19
C ARG A 167 -11.08 -16.85 -26.72
N HIS A 168 -11.21 -17.34 -25.49
CA HIS A 168 -12.49 -17.72 -24.91
C HIS A 168 -13.38 -16.49 -24.65
N ILE A 169 -14.64 -16.57 -25.11
CA ILE A 169 -15.59 -15.46 -25.01
C ILE A 169 -16.00 -15.19 -23.56
N TRP A 170 -16.06 -16.22 -22.71
CA TRP A 170 -16.50 -16.08 -21.32
C TRP A 170 -15.62 -15.11 -20.53
N SER A 171 -14.31 -15.12 -20.74
CA SER A 171 -13.38 -14.22 -20.04
C SER A 171 -13.63 -12.74 -20.39
N SER A 172 -13.97 -12.45 -21.65
CA SER A 172 -14.37 -11.10 -22.06
C SER A 172 -15.70 -10.68 -21.44
N LYS A 173 -16.68 -11.58 -21.38
CA LYS A 173 -17.99 -11.31 -20.79
C LYS A 173 -17.89 -11.09 -19.27
N LEU A 174 -17.12 -11.93 -18.58
CA LEU A 174 -16.89 -11.78 -17.14
C LEU A 174 -16.12 -10.49 -16.82
N HIS A 175 -15.09 -10.15 -17.61
CA HIS A 175 -14.40 -8.88 -17.49
C HIS A 175 -15.37 -7.69 -17.61
N SER A 176 -16.23 -7.70 -18.64
CA SER A 176 -17.22 -6.62 -18.86
C SER A 176 -18.21 -6.52 -17.70
N LEU A 177 -18.69 -7.67 -17.18
CA LEU A 177 -19.59 -7.69 -16.03
C LEU A 177 -18.94 -7.08 -14.77
N LEU A 178 -17.71 -7.47 -14.44
CA LEU A 178 -17.00 -6.93 -13.27
C LEU A 178 -16.76 -5.40 -13.39
N VAL A 179 -16.45 -4.91 -14.59
CA VAL A 179 -16.33 -3.46 -14.85
C VAL A 179 -17.70 -2.79 -14.69
N GLU A 180 -18.78 -3.35 -15.26
CA GLU A 180 -20.15 -2.83 -15.10
C GLU A 180 -20.55 -2.74 -13.63
N MET A 181 -20.30 -3.78 -12.84
CA MET A 181 -20.59 -3.83 -11.40
C MET A 181 -19.83 -2.73 -10.64
N ASN A 182 -18.55 -2.54 -10.94
CA ASN A 182 -17.75 -1.51 -10.30
C ASN A 182 -18.20 -0.08 -10.67
N GLU A 183 -18.54 0.17 -11.92
CA GLU A 183 -19.06 1.47 -12.35
C GLU A 183 -20.46 1.73 -11.75
N TYR A 184 -21.30 0.70 -11.61
CA TYR A 184 -22.58 0.81 -10.93
C TYR A 184 -22.39 1.18 -9.44
N ARG A 185 -21.46 0.48 -8.74
CA ARG A 185 -21.09 0.78 -7.35
C ARG A 185 -20.62 2.23 -7.20
N LYS A 186 -19.73 2.70 -8.07
CA LYS A 186 -19.21 4.09 -8.03
C LYS A 186 -20.35 5.11 -8.17
N ARG A 187 -21.33 4.86 -9.05
CA ARG A 187 -22.49 5.75 -9.23
C ARG A 187 -23.36 5.80 -7.98
N LEU A 188 -23.58 4.66 -7.31
CA LEU A 188 -24.33 4.62 -6.06
C LEU A 188 -23.62 5.41 -4.95
N ILE A 189 -22.32 5.19 -4.79
CA ILE A 189 -21.51 5.96 -3.82
C ILE A 189 -21.58 7.47 -4.12
N GLY A 190 -21.48 7.87 -5.38
CA GLY A 190 -21.61 9.28 -5.79
C GLY A 190 -22.98 9.89 -5.49
N ARG A 191 -24.03 9.08 -5.27
CA ARG A 191 -25.37 9.48 -4.84
C ARG A 191 -25.59 9.39 -3.33
N GLY A 192 -24.56 8.98 -2.57
CA GLY A 192 -24.66 8.76 -1.13
C GLY A 192 -25.38 7.47 -0.72
N GLU A 193 -25.63 6.58 -1.65
CA GLU A 193 -26.23 5.27 -1.42
C GLU A 193 -25.24 4.34 -0.70
N LYS A 194 -25.73 3.56 0.26
CA LYS A 194 -24.90 2.68 1.09
C LYS A 194 -24.92 1.22 0.67
N SER A 195 -25.88 0.81 -0.16
CA SER A 195 -26.07 -0.55 -0.62
C SER A 195 -26.56 -0.60 -2.06
N ILE A 196 -26.34 -1.74 -2.72
CA ILE A 196 -26.95 -2.04 -4.00
C ILE A 196 -28.41 -2.51 -3.73
N PRO A 197 -29.41 -2.02 -4.47
CA PRO A 197 -30.78 -2.53 -4.35
C PRO A 197 -30.85 -4.05 -4.59
N ASP A 198 -31.59 -4.79 -3.73
CA ASP A 198 -31.61 -6.25 -3.71
C ASP A 198 -31.91 -6.88 -5.08
N GLY A 199 -32.93 -6.44 -5.80
CA GLY A 199 -33.23 -6.97 -7.11
C GLY A 199 -32.16 -6.68 -8.19
N THR A 200 -31.32 -5.65 -7.99
CA THR A 200 -30.19 -5.41 -8.88
C THR A 200 -29.00 -6.29 -8.49
N LEU A 201 -28.77 -6.48 -7.19
CA LEU A 201 -27.73 -7.36 -6.68
C LEU A 201 -27.97 -8.79 -7.19
N GLU A 202 -29.15 -9.34 -6.93
CA GLU A 202 -29.55 -10.69 -7.39
C GLU A 202 -29.35 -10.89 -8.90
N ARG A 203 -29.74 -9.91 -9.71
CA ARG A 203 -29.54 -9.98 -11.18
C ARG A 203 -28.06 -10.00 -11.55
N LEU A 204 -27.20 -9.26 -10.85
CA LEU A 204 -25.77 -9.23 -11.12
C LEU A 204 -25.09 -10.53 -10.68
N GLU A 205 -25.50 -11.08 -9.55
CA GLU A 205 -25.03 -12.37 -9.03
C GLU A 205 -25.43 -13.51 -9.97
N ASN A 206 -26.68 -13.58 -10.41
CA ASN A 206 -27.12 -14.59 -11.37
C ASN A 206 -26.32 -14.53 -12.68
N ARG A 207 -26.06 -13.34 -13.22
CA ARG A 207 -25.22 -13.18 -14.41
C ARG A 207 -23.77 -13.62 -14.18
N TYR A 208 -23.25 -13.41 -12.99
CA TYR A 208 -21.90 -13.85 -12.61
C TYR A 208 -21.84 -15.38 -12.56
N ASP A 209 -22.80 -16.02 -11.90
CA ASP A 209 -22.87 -17.47 -11.78
C ASP A 209 -23.08 -18.16 -13.13
N GLU A 210 -23.95 -17.62 -14.01
CA GLU A 210 -24.13 -18.10 -15.37
C GLU A 210 -22.82 -18.07 -16.18
N LEU A 211 -22.02 -17.03 -16.02
CA LEU A 211 -20.72 -16.93 -16.70
C LEU A 211 -19.69 -17.90 -16.14
N LEU A 212 -19.70 -18.18 -14.85
CA LEU A 212 -18.83 -19.20 -14.24
C LEU A 212 -19.22 -20.61 -14.71
N GLU A 213 -20.51 -20.92 -14.78
CA GLU A 213 -20.98 -22.20 -15.33
C GLU A 213 -20.60 -22.37 -16.81
N TYR A 214 -20.71 -21.30 -17.60
CA TYR A 214 -20.28 -21.32 -19.00
C TYR A 214 -18.74 -21.50 -19.16
N ALA A 215 -17.96 -21.14 -18.15
CA ALA A 215 -16.49 -21.24 -18.17
C ALA A 215 -15.95 -22.66 -17.84
N LYS A 216 -16.79 -23.53 -17.27
CA LYS A 216 -16.46 -24.94 -16.96
C LYS A 216 -16.46 -25.79 -18.22
#